data_51d94a3b0cce08beff60bf8a116843f5
#
_entry.id   51d94a3b0cce08beff60bf8a116843f5
#
_cell.length_a   1.000
_cell.length_b   1.000
_cell.length_c   1.000
_cell.angle_alpha   90.00
_cell.angle_beta   90.00
_cell.angle_gamma   90.00
#
_symmetry.space_group_name_H-M   'P 1'
#
loop_
_entity.id
_entity.type
_entity.pdbx_description
1 polymer ?
#
loop_
_entity_poly.entity_id
_entity_poly.type
_entity_poly.pdbx_seq_one_letter_code
_entity_poly.pdbx_strand_id
1 'polypeptide(L)'
;MPIDQGARITTIDRIGDLGHVTGIMNITEARVEDSGEYRCQGENDVGHTFHAARLNIYGPPFVRTMYNITAISGEDLIIRCPYGGYPIKGIKWFKSKHNFIIFCVLKVLHLK
;
A
#
# COMPACT_ATOMS: atom_id res chain seq x y z
N MET A 1 9.66 6.55 -5.44
CA MET A 1 10.64 5.71 -4.73
C MET A 1 10.84 4.41 -5.50
N PRO A 2 12.06 4.08 -5.89
CA PRO A 2 12.30 2.83 -6.59
C PRO A 2 11.89 1.63 -5.74
N ILE A 3 11.46 0.57 -6.41
CA ILE A 3 11.11 -0.67 -5.72
C ILE A 3 12.40 -1.35 -5.28
N ASP A 4 12.46 -1.75 -4.01
CA ASP A 4 13.57 -2.52 -3.52
C ASP A 4 13.54 -3.91 -4.17
N GLN A 5 14.59 -4.21 -4.92
CA GLN A 5 14.73 -5.50 -5.58
C GLN A 5 15.39 -6.52 -4.65
N GLY A 6 14.84 -6.66 -3.45
CA GLY A 6 15.25 -7.72 -2.55
C GLY A 6 14.89 -9.10 -3.10
N ALA A 7 15.11 -10.13 -2.30
CA ALA A 7 14.94 -11.52 -2.73
C ALA A 7 13.52 -11.85 -3.25
N ARG A 8 12.49 -11.12 -2.80
CA ARG A 8 11.11 -11.41 -3.17
C ARG A 8 10.64 -10.69 -4.43
N ILE A 9 11.18 -9.52 -4.73
CA ILE A 9 10.73 -8.70 -5.84
C ILE A 9 11.85 -8.62 -6.86
N THR A 10 11.56 -9.05 -8.08
CA THR A 10 12.52 -8.99 -9.18
C THR A 10 11.87 -8.35 -10.39
N THR A 11 12.68 -7.65 -11.18
CA THR A 11 12.21 -7.03 -12.42
C THR A 11 13.07 -7.50 -13.58
N ILE A 12 12.43 -7.71 -14.71
CA ILE A 12 13.11 -8.00 -15.97
C ILE A 12 12.45 -7.22 -17.09
N ASP A 13 13.22 -6.97 -18.15
CA ASP A 13 12.70 -6.39 -19.37
C ASP A 13 12.74 -7.44 -20.47
N ARG A 14 11.65 -7.54 -21.22
CA ARG A 14 11.55 -8.45 -22.35
C ARG A 14 11.38 -7.66 -23.63
N ILE A 15 12.26 -7.90 -24.58
CA ILE A 15 12.18 -7.28 -25.90
C ILE A 15 11.34 -8.17 -26.79
N GLY A 16 10.24 -7.60 -27.29
CA GLY A 16 9.34 -8.28 -28.23
C GLY A 16 9.58 -7.86 -29.66
N ASP A 17 8.65 -8.26 -30.52
CA ASP A 17 8.69 -7.91 -31.94
C ASP A 17 8.49 -6.40 -32.13
N LEU A 18 9.07 -5.86 -33.22
CA LEU A 18 8.94 -4.45 -33.61
C LEU A 18 9.52 -3.46 -32.57
N GLY A 19 10.45 -3.91 -31.73
CA GLY A 19 11.11 -3.04 -30.77
C GLY A 19 10.28 -2.73 -29.52
N HIS A 20 9.16 -3.40 -29.31
CA HIS A 20 8.40 -3.26 -28.08
C HIS A 20 9.13 -3.90 -26.93
N VAL A 21 9.18 -3.19 -25.80
CA VAL A 21 9.78 -3.68 -24.57
C VAL A 21 8.69 -3.81 -23.51
N THR A 22 8.64 -4.96 -22.87
CA THR A 22 7.72 -5.19 -21.76
C THR A 22 8.51 -5.33 -20.48
N GLY A 23 8.26 -4.44 -19.52
CA GLY A 23 8.81 -4.56 -18.18
C GLY A 23 7.94 -5.50 -17.37
N ILE A 24 8.57 -6.44 -16.68
CA ILE A 24 7.88 -7.42 -15.86
C ILE A 24 8.42 -7.36 -14.45
N MET A 25 7.52 -7.16 -13.48
CA MET A 25 7.86 -7.24 -12.08
C MET A 25 7.25 -8.51 -11.49
N ASN A 26 8.08 -9.35 -10.88
CA ASN A 26 7.63 -10.58 -10.25
C ASN A 26 7.73 -10.43 -8.73
N ILE A 27 6.62 -10.67 -8.04
CA ILE A 27 6.58 -10.66 -6.58
C ILE A 27 6.36 -12.09 -6.12
N THR A 28 7.36 -12.67 -5.48
CA THR A 28 7.28 -14.01 -4.92
C THR A 28 6.63 -13.92 -3.54
N GLU A 29 5.67 -14.81 -3.27
CA GLU A 29 4.93 -14.83 -2.01
C GLU A 29 4.32 -13.45 -1.72
N ALA A 30 3.42 -13.00 -2.59
CA ALA A 30 2.78 -11.71 -2.46
C ALA A 30 2.11 -11.56 -1.08
N ARG A 31 2.34 -10.43 -0.46
CA ARG A 31 1.80 -10.09 0.85
C ARG A 31 0.79 -8.96 0.71
N VAL A 32 -0.13 -8.87 1.65
CA VAL A 32 -1.13 -7.79 1.63
C VAL A 32 -0.44 -6.42 1.74
N GLU A 33 0.72 -6.35 2.40
CA GLU A 33 1.53 -5.12 2.49
C GLU A 33 2.10 -4.68 1.14
N ASP A 34 2.16 -5.58 0.17
CA ASP A 34 2.60 -5.25 -1.18
C ASP A 34 1.52 -4.53 -1.99
N SER A 35 0.30 -4.44 -1.47
CA SER A 35 -0.77 -3.67 -2.10
C SER A 35 -0.41 -2.19 -2.15
N GLY A 36 -0.86 -1.50 -3.17
CA GLY A 36 -0.61 -0.08 -3.32
C GLY A 36 -0.63 0.35 -4.77
N GLU A 37 -0.24 1.58 -5.01
CA GLU A 37 -0.12 2.10 -6.37
C GLU A 37 1.27 1.82 -6.90
N TYR A 38 1.31 1.22 -8.08
CA TYR A 38 2.55 0.91 -8.79
C TYR A 38 2.61 1.75 -10.05
N ARG A 39 3.77 2.33 -10.29
CA ARG A 39 4.00 3.18 -11.44
C ARG A 39 5.07 2.56 -12.33
N CYS A 40 4.78 2.49 -13.61
CA CYS A 40 5.77 2.15 -14.63
C CYS A 40 6.13 3.43 -15.39
N GLN A 41 7.41 3.77 -15.41
CA GLN A 41 7.91 4.96 -16.09
C GLN A 41 8.85 4.57 -17.20
N GLY A 42 8.59 5.10 -18.39
CA GLY A 42 9.47 4.96 -19.55
C GLY A 42 10.18 6.28 -19.84
N GLU A 43 11.45 6.20 -20.15
CA GLU A 43 12.27 7.39 -20.39
C GLU A 43 13.26 7.14 -21.54
N ASN A 44 13.47 8.18 -22.35
CA ASN A 44 14.54 8.21 -23.35
C ASN A 44 15.02 9.65 -23.51
N ASP A 45 15.91 9.89 -24.48
CA ASP A 45 16.50 11.22 -24.68
C ASP A 45 15.49 12.28 -25.13
N VAL A 46 14.33 11.84 -25.62
CA VAL A 46 13.28 12.75 -26.13
C VAL A 46 12.30 13.13 -25.04
N GLY A 47 12.11 12.30 -24.03
CA GLY A 47 11.17 12.57 -22.96
C GLY A 47 10.88 11.37 -22.08
N HIS A 48 9.87 11.52 -21.26
CA HIS A 48 9.45 10.45 -20.35
C HIS A 48 7.93 10.42 -20.27
N THR A 49 7.42 9.26 -19.89
CA THR A 49 5.99 9.06 -19.65
C THR A 49 5.82 8.00 -18.57
N PHE A 50 4.65 7.95 -17.98
CA PHE A 50 4.37 6.93 -16.98
C PHE A 50 2.90 6.54 -16.99
N HIS A 51 2.62 5.38 -16.44
CA HIS A 51 1.27 4.93 -16.15
C HIS A 51 1.27 4.25 -14.79
N ALA A 52 0.25 4.51 -14.01
CA ALA A 52 0.12 3.94 -12.68
C ALA A 52 -1.15 3.11 -12.59
N ALA A 53 -1.08 2.06 -11.79
CA ALA A 53 -2.23 1.21 -11.51
C ALA A 53 -2.18 0.73 -10.07
N ARG A 54 -3.35 0.46 -9.50
CA ARG A 54 -3.42 -0.04 -8.14
C ARG A 54 -3.39 -1.56 -8.13
N LEU A 55 -2.50 -2.10 -7.31
CA LEU A 55 -2.43 -3.52 -7.03
C LEU A 55 -3.16 -3.80 -5.71
N ASN A 56 -4.16 -4.66 -5.75
CA ASN A 56 -4.89 -5.10 -4.56
C ASN A 56 -4.63 -6.59 -4.34
N ILE A 57 -4.09 -6.91 -3.18
CA ILE A 57 -3.76 -8.30 -2.84
C ILE A 57 -4.72 -8.75 -1.74
N TYR A 58 -5.45 -9.83 -2.02
CA TYR A 58 -6.35 -10.42 -1.04
C TYR A 58 -5.56 -10.94 0.15
N GLY A 59 -5.95 -10.51 1.33
CA GLY A 59 -5.28 -10.94 2.54
C GLY A 59 -5.89 -10.30 3.77
N PRO A 60 -5.44 -10.75 4.96
CA PRO A 60 -5.97 -10.24 6.21
C PRO A 60 -5.61 -8.76 6.41
N PRO A 61 -6.38 -8.04 7.20
CA PRO A 61 -6.07 -6.65 7.49
C PRO A 61 -4.86 -6.54 8.41
N PHE A 62 -4.16 -5.42 8.29
CA PHE A 62 -3.10 -5.06 9.22
C PHE A 62 -3.18 -3.57 9.52
N VAL A 63 -2.71 -3.20 10.71
CA VAL A 63 -2.58 -1.80 11.13
C VAL A 63 -1.13 -1.56 11.47
N ARG A 64 -0.56 -0.50 10.89
CA ARG A 64 0.82 -0.10 11.20
C ARG A 64 0.85 0.65 12.52
N THR A 65 2.04 0.76 13.08
CA THR A 65 2.24 1.46 14.35
C THR A 65 1.74 2.90 14.28
N MET A 66 0.95 3.27 15.26
CA MET A 66 0.54 4.66 15.47
C MET A 66 1.46 5.27 16.52
N TYR A 67 1.87 6.51 16.27
CA TYR A 67 2.73 7.23 17.21
C TYR A 67 1.91 8.00 18.22
N ASN A 68 2.50 8.26 19.38
CA ASN A 68 1.87 9.13 20.38
C ASN A 68 1.71 10.53 19.81
N ILE A 69 0.56 11.13 20.06
CA ILE A 69 0.23 12.46 19.56
C ILE A 69 -0.16 13.33 20.72
N THR A 70 0.34 14.56 20.71
CA THR A 70 -0.02 15.58 21.70
C THR A 70 -0.76 16.70 20.97
N ALA A 71 -1.87 17.14 21.54
CA ALA A 71 -2.69 18.20 20.96
C ALA A 71 -3.03 19.26 22.00
N ILE A 72 -3.48 20.41 21.52
CA ILE A 72 -3.87 21.54 22.36
C ILE A 72 -5.38 21.59 22.42
N SER A 73 -5.90 21.68 23.65
CA SER A 73 -7.34 21.78 23.89
C SER A 73 -7.92 22.98 23.15
N GLY A 74 -9.04 22.77 22.47
CA GLY A 74 -9.70 23.80 21.70
C GLY A 74 -9.30 23.87 20.23
N GLU A 75 -8.25 23.16 19.83
CA GLU A 75 -7.81 23.11 18.44
C GLU A 75 -8.26 21.82 17.75
N ASP A 76 -8.34 21.85 16.43
CA ASP A 76 -8.64 20.68 15.63
C ASP A 76 -7.48 19.71 15.63
N LEU A 77 -7.79 18.41 15.61
CA LEU A 77 -6.79 17.36 15.64
C LEU A 77 -7.12 16.32 14.57
N ILE A 78 -6.12 15.96 13.80
CA ILE A 78 -6.22 14.87 12.82
C ILE A 78 -5.35 13.71 13.31
N ILE A 79 -5.97 12.54 13.47
CA ILE A 79 -5.28 11.30 13.83
C ILE A 79 -5.37 10.36 12.64
N ARG A 80 -4.24 9.82 12.22
CA ARG A 80 -4.17 8.90 11.09
C ARG A 80 -3.92 7.49 11.56
N CYS A 81 -4.66 6.54 10.98
CA CYS A 81 -4.48 5.11 11.19
C CYS A 81 -3.97 4.48 9.89
N PRO A 82 -2.65 4.25 9.79
CA PRO A 82 -2.12 3.59 8.59
C PRO A 82 -2.51 2.12 8.60
N TYR A 83 -3.17 1.68 7.55
CA TYR A 83 -3.68 0.31 7.46
C TYR A 83 -3.60 -0.22 6.05
N GLY A 84 -3.73 -1.52 5.93
CA GLY A 84 -3.84 -2.19 4.64
C GLY A 84 -4.62 -3.48 4.77
N GLY A 85 -4.83 -4.09 3.63
CA GLY A 85 -5.62 -5.30 3.49
C GLY A 85 -6.57 -5.16 2.32
N TYR A 86 -7.08 -6.26 1.82
CA TYR A 86 -8.02 -6.20 0.71
C TYR A 86 -8.84 -7.49 0.66
N PRO A 87 -10.14 -7.41 0.48
CA PRO A 87 -10.95 -6.19 0.56
C PRO A 87 -11.16 -5.74 2.01
N ILE A 88 -11.42 -4.45 2.20
CA ILE A 88 -11.70 -3.88 3.52
C ILE A 88 -13.14 -3.37 3.54
N LYS A 89 -13.89 -3.82 4.53
CA LYS A 89 -15.29 -3.43 4.69
C LYS A 89 -15.42 -2.04 5.31
N GLY A 90 -14.51 -1.69 6.23
CA GLY A 90 -14.55 -0.39 6.89
C GLY A 90 -13.59 -0.30 8.05
N ILE A 91 -13.60 0.87 8.67
CA ILE A 91 -12.74 1.18 9.82
C ILE A 91 -13.62 1.68 10.94
N LYS A 92 -13.33 1.24 12.17
CA LYS A 92 -13.96 1.76 13.37
C LYS A 92 -12.91 2.27 14.32
N TRP A 93 -13.21 3.38 14.96
CA TRP A 93 -12.37 3.98 15.97
C TRP A 93 -12.98 3.72 17.34
N PHE A 94 -12.13 3.37 18.29
CA PHE A 94 -12.55 3.11 19.66
C PHE A 94 -11.66 3.87 20.61
N LYS A 95 -12.27 4.43 21.64
CA LYS A 95 -11.55 5.04 22.75
C LYS A 95 -11.69 4.12 23.96
N SER A 96 -10.56 3.73 24.56
CA SER A 96 -10.60 2.91 25.76
C SER A 96 -11.11 3.72 26.95
N LYS A 97 -12.04 3.14 27.69
CA LYS A 97 -12.59 3.79 28.89
C LYS A 97 -11.62 3.76 30.07
N HIS A 98 -10.75 2.76 30.11
CA HIS A 98 -9.89 2.55 31.28
C HIS A 98 -8.49 3.11 31.11
N ASN A 99 -7.93 3.11 29.93
CA ASN A 99 -6.56 3.55 29.69
C ASN A 99 -6.46 4.68 28.68
N PHE A 100 -7.58 5.29 28.30
CA PHE A 100 -7.63 6.34 27.29
C PHE A 100 -6.97 5.93 25.97
N ILE A 101 -7.06 4.65 25.62
CA ILE A 101 -6.51 4.12 24.39
C ILE A 101 -7.56 4.23 23.29
N ILE A 102 -7.19 4.86 22.19
CA ILE A 102 -7.98 4.85 20.95
C ILE A 102 -7.37 3.80 20.05
N PHE A 103 -8.18 2.92 19.48
CA PHE A 103 -7.69 1.96 18.52
C PHE A 103 -8.59 1.89 17.30
N CYS A 104 -7.96 1.54 16.18
CA CYS A 104 -8.59 1.42 14.89
C CYS A 104 -8.85 -0.05 14.60
N VAL A 105 -10.06 -0.39 14.22
CA VAL A 105 -10.42 -1.76 13.86
C VAL A 105 -10.77 -1.83 12.38
N LEU A 106 -10.12 -2.73 11.68
CA LEU A 106 -10.40 -2.99 10.27
C LEU A 106 -11.34 -4.17 10.14
N LYS A 107 -12.30 -4.04 9.24
CA LYS A 107 -13.20 -5.12 8.89
C LYS A 107 -12.93 -5.55 7.46
N VAL A 108 -12.74 -6.85 7.28
CA VAL A 108 -12.47 -7.43 5.97
C VAL A 108 -13.68 -8.22 5.53
N LEU A 109 -14.02 -8.08 4.24
CA LEU A 109 -15.05 -8.92 3.64
C LEU A 109 -14.50 -10.34 3.49
N HIS A 110 -15.31 -11.31 3.94
CA HIS A 110 -14.95 -12.70 3.69
C HIS A 110 -15.24 -13.04 2.23
N LEU A 111 -14.20 -13.49 1.56
CA LEU A 111 -14.33 -14.03 0.21
C LEU A 111 -14.60 -15.53 0.32
N LYS A 112 -15.63 -15.95 -0.36
CA LYS A 112 -15.91 -17.38 -0.49
C LYS A 112 -15.14 -17.94 -1.68
#